data_1eb1dab1f1559a0c622e6e6863c88597
#
_entry.id   1eb1dab1f1559a0c622e6e6863c88597
#
_cell.length_a   1.000
_cell.length_b   1.000
_cell.length_c   1.000
_cell.angle_alpha   90.00
_cell.angle_beta   90.00
_cell.angle_gamma   90.00
#
_symmetry.space_group_name_H-M   'P 1'
#
loop_
_entity.id
_entity.type
_entity.pdbx_description
1 polymer ?
#
loop_
_entity_poly.entity_id
_entity_poly.type
_entity_poly.pdbx_seq_one_letter_code
_entity_poly.pdbx_strand_id
1 'polypeptide(L)'
;MKKRFYICLLLALGVSGLMSGCGKDFGERTEINSQNEESWAEEEAVKEETVNGKESRDQNAIRITPASEVRELETGLSIVRYEGEYGFDAFLEQGGAGSDADVAAYITSLLDQEIHMEGSPFGCSTLSVKNQTGGYLFGRNFDWNTCNGWIVSARPENGYASVSTVNMDFIQAGGVDLLQLPDSAQAFVSLYAPLDGMNEKGLAVSVNMIQDSPGISQDSGKPALTTTRAVRLFLDWAADVEEALELLQQYDFHSSMGLMVHLAIADADGRSVAVEYVDHEMVVIETPVVTNFYLAPGEKQGIGTAQSHTRYEILTGALEEQGEMTETRVRDALDSVSKDNFGDSQSTEWSIVMNQETKELIYYHRENYGRAYVVPVG
;
A
#
# COMPACT_ATOMS: atom_id res chain seq x y z
N MET A 1 -48.75 -3.34 5.98
CA MET A 1 -49.43 -3.80 7.21
C MET A 1 -48.55 -4.81 7.91
N LYS A 2 -48.33 -4.56 9.24
CA LYS A 2 -47.75 -5.41 10.27
C LYS A 2 -46.27 -5.75 10.25
N LYS A 3 -45.53 -4.92 11.01
CA LYS A 3 -44.26 -5.20 11.66
C LYS A 3 -44.39 -6.39 12.63
N ARG A 4 -43.38 -7.25 12.71
CA ARG A 4 -43.15 -8.10 13.87
C ARG A 4 -41.69 -7.96 14.32
N PHE A 5 -41.54 -7.34 15.49
CA PHE A 5 -40.36 -7.34 16.35
C PHE A 5 -40.27 -8.71 17.05
N TYR A 6 -39.06 -9.27 17.12
CA TYR A 6 -38.75 -10.29 18.12
C TYR A 6 -37.57 -9.79 18.98
N ILE A 7 -37.91 -9.56 20.23
CA ILE A 7 -36.99 -9.36 21.35
C ILE A 7 -36.69 -10.75 21.89
N CYS A 8 -35.40 -11.13 22.00
CA CYS A 8 -34.98 -12.25 22.80
C CYS A 8 -34.17 -11.79 24.01
N LEU A 9 -34.71 -12.19 25.15
CA LEU A 9 -34.33 -11.87 26.50
C LEU A 9 -33.17 -12.76 26.97
N LEU A 10 -32.16 -12.16 27.59
CA LEU A 10 -31.06 -12.84 28.28
C LEU A 10 -31.54 -13.35 29.65
N LEU A 11 -31.28 -14.59 29.96
CA LEU A 11 -31.38 -15.17 31.31
C LEU A 11 -29.98 -15.59 31.78
N ALA A 12 -29.50 -14.90 32.80
CA ALA A 12 -28.35 -15.29 33.60
C ALA A 12 -28.78 -16.27 34.68
N LEU A 13 -28.05 -17.35 34.85
CA LEU A 13 -28.13 -18.20 36.05
C LEU A 13 -26.73 -18.38 36.63
N GLY A 14 -26.54 -17.84 37.82
CA GLY A 14 -25.39 -18.09 38.66
C GLY A 14 -25.52 -19.41 39.42
N VAL A 15 -24.38 -20.04 39.66
CA VAL A 15 -24.26 -21.08 40.69
C VAL A 15 -23.01 -20.81 41.52
N SER A 16 -23.24 -20.51 42.78
CA SER A 16 -22.28 -20.46 43.86
C SER A 16 -22.00 -21.87 44.37
N GLY A 17 -20.77 -22.19 44.71
CA GLY A 17 -20.39 -23.41 45.42
C GLY A 17 -19.19 -23.14 46.34
N LEU A 18 -19.47 -23.00 47.63
CA LEU A 18 -18.54 -23.05 48.76
C LEU A 18 -18.09 -24.49 49.06
N MET A 19 -16.82 -24.64 49.52
CA MET A 19 -16.34 -25.57 50.58
C MET A 19 -14.86 -25.24 50.79
N SER A 20 -14.38 -24.66 51.85
CA SER A 20 -14.18 -25.05 53.24
C SER A 20 -13.19 -26.20 53.46
N GLY A 21 -12.10 -25.91 54.19
CA GLY A 21 -11.39 -26.89 54.98
C GLY A 21 -9.91 -26.60 55.30
N CYS A 22 -9.69 -26.10 56.52
CA CYS A 22 -8.66 -26.41 57.54
C CYS A 22 -7.22 -26.68 57.11
N GLY A 23 -6.17 -26.07 57.62
CA GLY A 23 -5.83 -25.59 58.96
C GLY A 23 -4.53 -26.22 59.44
N LYS A 24 -3.54 -25.45 59.82
CA LYS A 24 -2.72 -25.58 61.03
C LYS A 24 -1.47 -24.74 61.03
N ASP A 25 -1.38 -23.96 62.08
CA ASP A 25 -0.27 -23.26 62.71
C ASP A 25 1.11 -23.94 62.62
N PHE A 26 2.15 -23.10 62.55
CA PHE A 26 3.14 -22.95 63.63
C PHE A 26 4.00 -21.70 63.37
N GLY A 27 4.10 -20.87 64.39
CA GLY A 27 4.83 -19.61 64.39
C GLY A 27 6.33 -19.78 64.62
N GLU A 28 6.96 -18.68 64.36
CA GLU A 28 8.04 -18.17 65.22
C GLU A 28 8.35 -16.71 64.87
N ARG A 29 8.32 -15.85 65.88
CA ARG A 29 8.75 -14.45 65.86
C ARG A 29 10.27 -14.43 65.80
N THR A 30 10.82 -13.57 64.93
CA THR A 30 12.05 -12.88 65.25
C THR A 30 11.94 -11.42 64.80
N GLU A 31 12.00 -10.55 65.78
CA GLU A 31 12.22 -9.09 65.60
C GLU A 31 13.64 -8.86 65.04
N ILE A 32 13.76 -8.14 63.93
CA ILE A 32 15.01 -7.43 63.61
C ILE A 32 14.64 -6.14 62.87
N ASN A 33 14.88 -5.03 63.56
CA ASN A 33 15.40 -3.75 63.18
C ASN A 33 14.71 -2.94 62.07
N SER A 34 13.95 -2.00 62.52
CA SER A 34 13.60 -0.75 61.86
C SER A 34 14.85 0.14 61.67
N GLN A 35 15.48 0.10 60.52
CA GLN A 35 16.40 1.15 59.99
C GLN A 35 16.81 0.84 58.55
N ASN A 36 15.91 0.90 57.58
CA ASN A 36 16.21 0.98 56.16
C ASN A 36 14.96 1.27 55.30
N GLU A 37 14.00 2.06 55.82
CA GLU A 37 12.82 2.45 55.00
C GLU A 37 12.91 3.90 54.44
N GLU A 38 14.08 4.49 54.42
CA GLU A 38 14.24 5.87 53.87
C GLU A 38 15.09 6.00 52.61
N SER A 39 15.39 4.93 51.87
CA SER A 39 16.22 5.05 50.67
C SER A 39 15.59 4.56 49.36
N TRP A 40 14.31 4.19 49.36
CA TRP A 40 13.62 3.67 48.14
C TRP A 40 12.51 4.61 47.61
N ALA A 41 12.32 5.79 48.24
CA ALA A 41 11.26 6.72 47.82
C ALA A 41 11.76 7.92 46.98
N GLU A 42 13.05 7.99 46.64
CA GLU A 42 13.60 9.09 45.83
C GLU A 42 14.07 8.74 44.42
N GLU A 43 13.87 7.51 43.94
CA GLU A 43 14.27 7.09 42.59
C GLU A 43 13.11 6.91 41.60
N GLU A 44 11.86 7.08 41.98
CA GLU A 44 10.69 7.03 41.06
C GLU A 44 10.09 8.39 40.66
N ALA A 45 10.72 9.49 41.05
CA ALA A 45 10.21 10.85 40.78
C ALA A 45 11.02 11.63 39.72
N VAL A 46 11.76 10.99 38.82
CA VAL A 46 12.40 11.70 37.70
C VAL A 46 12.33 10.83 36.47
N LYS A 47 11.31 11.02 35.67
CA LYS A 47 11.27 10.98 34.21
C LYS A 47 9.85 11.11 33.67
N GLU A 48 9.12 12.11 34.08
CA GLU A 48 8.19 12.82 33.20
C GLU A 48 9.00 13.93 32.48
N GLU A 49 9.92 13.54 31.62
CA GLU A 49 10.41 14.45 30.62
C GLU A 49 9.38 14.51 29.50
N THR A 50 8.72 15.66 29.44
CA THR A 50 7.97 16.21 28.32
C THR A 50 8.41 15.61 26.98
N VAL A 51 7.57 14.71 26.45
CA VAL A 51 7.54 14.36 25.03
C VAL A 51 7.01 15.58 24.28
N ASN A 52 7.86 16.57 24.10
CA ASN A 52 7.63 17.67 23.19
C ASN A 52 7.90 17.12 21.78
N GLY A 53 6.82 16.91 21.01
CA GLY A 53 6.80 16.39 19.68
C GLY A 53 7.83 16.98 18.73
N LYS A 54 8.86 16.24 18.52
CA LYS A 54 9.67 16.08 17.33
C LYS A 54 10.28 14.69 17.42
N GLU A 55 9.45 13.65 17.24
CA GLU A 55 10.01 12.38 16.77
C GLU A 55 10.69 12.68 15.45
N SER A 56 12.00 12.58 15.45
CA SER A 56 12.88 12.90 14.35
C SER A 56 12.46 12.11 13.11
N ARG A 57 12.24 12.81 12.00
CA ARG A 57 12.40 12.21 10.66
C ARG A 57 13.62 11.31 10.73
N ASP A 58 13.50 10.12 10.19
CA ASP A 58 14.55 9.09 10.17
C ASP A 58 15.92 9.76 9.95
N GLN A 59 16.82 9.71 10.92
CA GLN A 59 18.10 10.45 10.87
C GLN A 59 18.97 10.02 9.68
N ASN A 60 18.61 8.91 9.01
CA ASN A 60 19.26 8.36 7.84
C ASN A 60 18.45 8.55 6.54
N ALA A 61 17.46 9.43 6.53
CA ALA A 61 16.67 9.70 5.33
C ALA A 61 17.48 10.49 4.29
N ILE A 62 17.57 9.95 3.08
CA ILE A 62 18.26 10.55 1.94
C ILE A 62 17.20 11.23 1.06
N ARG A 63 17.17 12.56 1.07
CA ARG A 63 16.28 13.31 0.18
C ARG A 63 16.83 13.32 -1.24
N ILE A 64 16.00 12.94 -2.19
CA ILE A 64 16.38 12.83 -3.60
C ILE A 64 15.47 13.73 -4.45
N THR A 65 16.10 14.51 -5.32
CA THR A 65 15.42 15.18 -6.42
C THR A 65 15.64 14.34 -7.68
N PRO A 66 14.60 13.76 -8.29
CA PRO A 66 14.72 12.99 -9.52
C PRO A 66 15.20 13.86 -10.69
N ALA A 67 15.93 13.27 -11.62
CA ALA A 67 16.41 13.89 -12.87
C ALA A 67 15.95 13.06 -14.07
N SER A 68 16.09 13.62 -15.28
CA SER A 68 15.75 12.92 -16.53
C SER A 68 16.72 11.77 -16.86
N GLU A 69 17.89 11.75 -16.24
CA GLU A 69 18.84 10.65 -16.34
C GLU A 69 18.47 9.57 -15.31
N VAL A 70 18.54 8.32 -15.71
CA VAL A 70 18.37 7.18 -14.81
C VAL A 70 19.52 7.13 -13.83
N ARG A 71 19.21 7.11 -12.55
CA ARG A 71 20.22 7.02 -11.49
C ARG A 71 19.97 5.78 -10.62
N GLU A 72 20.93 4.88 -10.61
CA GLU A 72 20.95 3.80 -9.63
C GLU A 72 21.20 4.37 -8.22
N LEU A 73 20.34 4.05 -7.28
CA LEU A 73 20.43 4.43 -5.86
C LEU A 73 21.17 3.35 -5.07
N GLU A 74 20.84 2.11 -5.35
CA GLU A 74 21.49 0.89 -4.89
C GLU A 74 21.13 -0.29 -5.80
N THR A 75 21.83 -1.40 -5.67
CA THR A 75 21.62 -2.57 -6.54
C THR A 75 20.15 -3.00 -6.58
N GLY A 76 19.56 -2.94 -7.77
CA GLY A 76 18.15 -3.27 -8.01
C GLY A 76 17.17 -2.16 -7.66
N LEU A 77 17.65 -0.93 -7.43
CA LEU A 77 16.81 0.25 -7.24
C LEU A 77 17.34 1.43 -8.03
N SER A 78 16.51 1.98 -8.90
CA SER A 78 16.81 3.18 -9.68
C SER A 78 15.72 4.25 -9.53
N ILE A 79 16.07 5.48 -9.90
CA ILE A 79 15.14 6.62 -9.92
C ILE A 79 15.31 7.41 -11.22
N VAL A 80 14.17 7.90 -11.74
CA VAL A 80 14.15 8.75 -12.94
C VAL A 80 12.99 9.73 -12.87
N ARG A 81 13.10 10.85 -13.63
CA ARG A 81 12.01 11.78 -13.90
C ARG A 81 11.69 11.78 -15.39
N TYR A 82 10.40 11.76 -15.68
CA TYR A 82 9.87 12.06 -17.00
C TYR A 82 9.07 13.37 -16.95
N GLU A 83 9.29 14.24 -17.94
CA GLU A 83 8.56 15.50 -18.10
C GLU A 83 8.06 15.62 -19.54
N GLY A 84 6.82 16.07 -19.72
CA GLY A 84 6.21 16.32 -21.01
C GLY A 84 5.17 15.30 -21.44
N GLU A 85 4.77 15.41 -22.71
CA GLU A 85 3.77 14.53 -23.31
C GLU A 85 4.32 13.11 -23.49
N TYR A 86 3.54 12.09 -23.17
CA TYR A 86 3.94 10.68 -23.30
C TYR A 86 2.87 9.81 -24.00
N GLY A 87 1.89 10.44 -24.64
CA GLY A 87 0.92 9.76 -25.50
C GLY A 87 -0.25 9.12 -24.75
N PHE A 88 -0.40 9.34 -23.45
CA PHE A 88 -1.47 8.69 -22.70
C PHE A 88 -2.87 9.26 -23.02
N ASP A 89 -2.98 10.56 -23.27
CA ASP A 89 -4.22 11.18 -23.75
C ASP A 89 -4.66 10.56 -25.08
N ALA A 90 -3.75 10.45 -26.04
CA ALA A 90 -4.00 9.82 -27.33
C ALA A 90 -4.32 8.33 -27.20
N PHE A 91 -3.71 7.62 -26.24
CA PHE A 91 -4.06 6.23 -25.91
C PHE A 91 -5.50 6.09 -25.46
N LEU A 92 -5.97 6.97 -24.59
CA LEU A 92 -7.35 6.95 -24.10
C LEU A 92 -8.34 7.38 -25.19
N GLU A 93 -8.03 8.41 -25.99
CA GLU A 93 -8.87 8.90 -27.07
C GLU A 93 -9.14 7.86 -28.16
N GLN A 94 -8.19 6.95 -28.44
CA GLN A 94 -8.40 5.84 -29.39
C GLN A 94 -9.17 4.66 -28.78
N GLY A 95 -9.62 4.72 -27.51
CA GLY A 95 -10.39 3.70 -26.83
C GLY A 95 -9.60 2.84 -25.84
N GLY A 96 -8.36 3.21 -25.54
CA GLY A 96 -7.51 2.47 -24.59
C GLY A 96 -7.10 1.08 -25.08
N ALA A 97 -6.95 0.14 -24.19
CA ALA A 97 -6.62 -1.25 -24.49
C ALA A 97 -7.16 -2.22 -23.44
N GLY A 98 -7.67 -3.35 -23.90
CA GLY A 98 -8.21 -4.44 -23.05
C GLY A 98 -7.20 -5.55 -22.74
N SER A 99 -5.95 -5.44 -23.20
CA SER A 99 -4.89 -6.39 -22.89
C SER A 99 -3.51 -5.72 -22.79
N ASP A 100 -2.60 -6.35 -22.05
CA ASP A 100 -1.20 -5.87 -21.96
C ASP A 100 -0.48 -5.96 -23.32
N ALA A 101 -0.87 -6.89 -24.19
CA ALA A 101 -0.33 -7.00 -25.54
C ALA A 101 -0.71 -5.79 -26.40
N ASP A 102 -1.95 -5.29 -26.32
CA ASP A 102 -2.38 -4.09 -27.02
C ASP A 102 -1.70 -2.83 -26.47
N VAL A 103 -1.52 -2.75 -25.14
CA VAL A 103 -0.72 -1.68 -24.51
C VAL A 103 0.73 -1.72 -25.02
N ALA A 104 1.35 -2.89 -25.02
CA ALA A 104 2.72 -3.06 -25.49
C ALA A 104 2.85 -2.69 -26.99
N ALA A 105 1.85 -3.06 -27.81
CA ALA A 105 1.81 -2.65 -29.21
C ALA A 105 1.71 -1.13 -29.38
N TYR A 106 0.92 -0.45 -28.54
CA TYR A 106 0.85 1.00 -28.53
C TYR A 106 2.20 1.63 -28.20
N ILE A 107 2.85 1.20 -27.10
CA ILE A 107 4.17 1.67 -26.70
C ILE A 107 5.20 1.42 -27.81
N THR A 108 5.20 0.24 -28.41
CA THR A 108 6.05 -0.13 -29.54
C THR A 108 5.90 0.87 -30.70
N SER A 109 4.66 1.29 -31.00
CA SER A 109 4.39 2.26 -32.06
C SER A 109 4.97 3.65 -31.83
N LEU A 110 5.18 4.03 -30.56
CA LEU A 110 5.74 5.31 -30.16
C LEU A 110 7.28 5.30 -30.08
N LEU A 111 7.87 4.16 -29.69
CA LEU A 111 9.32 4.04 -29.47
C LEU A 111 10.10 3.45 -30.65
N ASP A 112 9.42 2.86 -31.64
CA ASP A 112 10.06 2.02 -32.68
C ASP A 112 10.91 0.88 -32.08
N GLN A 113 10.49 0.39 -30.90
CA GLN A 113 11.12 -0.70 -30.15
C GLN A 113 10.05 -1.68 -29.69
N GLU A 114 10.19 -2.95 -30.02
CA GLU A 114 9.26 -3.99 -29.59
C GLU A 114 9.24 -4.11 -28.06
N ILE A 115 8.06 -3.96 -27.47
CA ILE A 115 7.84 -4.06 -26.03
C ILE A 115 6.89 -5.20 -25.72
N HIS A 116 7.15 -5.94 -24.65
CA HIS A 116 6.29 -6.96 -24.08
C HIS A 116 6.07 -6.68 -22.59
N MET A 117 4.90 -7.05 -22.09
CA MET A 117 4.56 -6.95 -20.68
C MET A 117 4.19 -8.34 -20.17
N GLU A 118 4.94 -8.80 -19.19
CA GLU A 118 4.73 -10.09 -18.54
C GLU A 118 4.84 -9.91 -17.03
N GLY A 119 4.11 -10.71 -16.28
CA GLY A 119 4.19 -10.67 -14.82
C GLY A 119 3.78 -12.01 -14.22
N SER A 120 3.99 -12.11 -12.94
CA SER A 120 3.63 -13.27 -12.13
C SER A 120 2.97 -12.83 -10.82
N PRO A 121 2.32 -13.75 -10.10
CA PRO A 121 1.67 -13.45 -8.84
C PRO A 121 2.60 -12.77 -7.82
N PHE A 122 2.08 -11.77 -7.12
CA PHE A 122 2.77 -10.97 -6.12
C PHE A 122 1.93 -10.78 -4.87
N GLY A 123 2.55 -10.43 -3.76
CA GLY A 123 1.90 -10.10 -2.51
C GLY A 123 1.86 -8.59 -2.25
N CYS A 124 0.95 -8.15 -1.41
CA CYS A 124 0.84 -6.75 -1.03
C CYS A 124 0.19 -6.58 0.34
N SER A 125 0.50 -5.45 0.98
CA SER A 125 -0.24 -4.94 2.13
C SER A 125 -0.32 -3.43 2.03
N THR A 126 -1.47 -2.85 2.36
CA THR A 126 -1.64 -1.40 2.45
C THR A 126 -2.38 -1.01 3.71
N LEU A 127 -2.10 0.18 4.20
CA LEU A 127 -2.88 0.83 5.26
C LEU A 127 -2.98 2.33 5.00
N SER A 128 -4.10 2.91 5.38
CA SER A 128 -4.33 4.36 5.41
C SER A 128 -4.62 4.77 6.85
N VAL A 129 -3.99 5.85 7.33
CA VAL A 129 -4.12 6.28 8.71
C VAL A 129 -3.94 7.79 8.83
N LYS A 130 -4.61 8.39 9.81
CA LYS A 130 -4.41 9.79 10.15
C LYS A 130 -3.00 10.01 10.72
N ASN A 131 -2.32 11.04 10.23
CA ASN A 131 -0.98 11.41 10.70
C ASN A 131 -1.07 12.26 11.97
N GLN A 132 -0.28 11.93 12.99
CA GLN A 132 -0.20 12.70 14.25
C GLN A 132 0.22 14.17 14.04
N THR A 133 0.91 14.48 12.95
CA THR A 133 1.36 15.83 12.62
C THR A 133 0.41 16.59 11.68
N GLY A 134 -0.70 15.98 11.31
CA GLY A 134 -1.71 16.51 10.39
C GLY A 134 -1.77 15.77 9.05
N GLY A 135 -2.94 15.76 8.42
CA GLY A 135 -3.20 15.03 7.18
C GLY A 135 -3.24 13.52 7.36
N TYR A 136 -2.97 12.78 6.31
CA TYR A 136 -3.05 11.32 6.27
C TYR A 136 -1.78 10.70 5.69
N LEU A 137 -1.56 9.43 6.02
CA LEU A 137 -0.47 8.60 5.53
C LEU A 137 -1.06 7.37 4.83
N PHE A 138 -0.46 7.00 3.70
CA PHE A 138 -0.75 5.75 3.03
C PHE A 138 0.51 4.89 3.00
N GLY A 139 0.44 3.70 3.59
CA GLY A 139 1.54 2.74 3.66
C GLY A 139 1.34 1.58 2.70
N ARG A 140 2.41 1.05 2.09
CA ARG A 140 2.37 -0.08 1.16
C ARG A 140 3.59 -0.97 1.25
N ASN A 141 3.40 -2.29 1.22
CA ASN A 141 4.41 -3.29 0.91
C ASN A 141 4.12 -3.94 -0.45
N PHE A 142 5.15 -4.13 -1.25
CA PHE A 142 5.15 -4.96 -2.44
C PHE A 142 6.06 -6.17 -2.25
N ASP A 143 5.48 -7.36 -2.35
CA ASP A 143 6.16 -8.63 -2.09
C ASP A 143 6.30 -9.41 -3.40
N TRP A 144 7.53 -9.70 -3.80
CA TRP A 144 7.82 -10.46 -5.01
C TRP A 144 9.20 -11.12 -4.94
N ASN A 145 9.64 -11.75 -6.02
CA ASN A 145 11.02 -12.14 -6.19
C ASN A 145 11.92 -10.91 -6.29
N THR A 146 13.21 -11.05 -6.04
CA THR A 146 14.19 -9.98 -6.25
C THR A 146 14.03 -9.37 -7.65
N CYS A 147 13.85 -8.06 -7.71
CA CYS A 147 13.56 -7.33 -8.94
C CYS A 147 14.32 -6.02 -9.09
N ASN A 148 14.21 -5.43 -10.28
CA ASN A 148 14.66 -4.07 -10.58
C ASN A 148 13.51 -3.09 -10.32
N GLY A 149 13.44 -2.58 -9.08
CA GLY A 149 12.46 -1.59 -8.66
C GLY A 149 12.88 -0.18 -9.13
N TRP A 150 11.92 0.58 -9.64
CA TRP A 150 12.15 1.95 -10.06
C TRP A 150 11.20 2.91 -9.37
N ILE A 151 11.75 4.04 -8.92
CA ILE A 151 10.98 5.21 -8.49
C ILE A 151 10.87 6.15 -9.68
N VAL A 152 9.65 6.42 -10.13
CA VAL A 152 9.38 7.21 -11.33
C VAL A 152 8.63 8.48 -10.95
N SER A 153 9.29 9.63 -11.11
CA SER A 153 8.64 10.93 -10.99
C SER A 153 8.10 11.32 -12.36
N ALA A 154 6.82 11.64 -12.47
CA ALA A 154 6.18 12.07 -13.69
C ALA A 154 5.67 13.51 -13.58
N ARG A 155 5.89 14.30 -14.63
CA ARG A 155 5.30 15.62 -14.82
C ARG A 155 4.71 15.67 -16.23
N PRO A 156 3.50 15.12 -16.43
CA PRO A 156 2.83 15.17 -17.72
C PRO A 156 2.52 16.61 -18.12
N GLU A 157 2.45 16.89 -19.42
CA GLU A 157 2.05 18.21 -19.91
C GLU A 157 0.60 18.53 -19.51
N ASN A 158 -0.27 17.50 -19.57
CA ASN A 158 -1.66 17.58 -19.16
C ASN A 158 -1.88 16.57 -18.01
N GLY A 159 -2.01 17.06 -16.78
CA GLY A 159 -2.25 16.20 -15.63
C GLY A 159 -1.41 16.56 -14.41
N TYR A 160 -1.63 15.83 -13.33
CA TYR A 160 -0.95 16.06 -12.06
C TYR A 160 0.46 15.49 -12.06
N ALA A 161 1.40 16.20 -11.43
CA ALA A 161 2.69 15.61 -11.10
C ALA A 161 2.49 14.42 -10.13
N SER A 162 3.30 13.39 -10.28
CA SER A 162 3.21 12.18 -9.46
C SER A 162 4.55 11.51 -9.23
N VAL A 163 4.60 10.65 -8.20
CA VAL A 163 5.67 9.67 -8.00
C VAL A 163 5.04 8.30 -7.90
N SER A 164 5.55 7.34 -8.66
CA SER A 164 5.08 5.95 -8.69
C SER A 164 6.24 4.98 -8.57
N THR A 165 5.95 3.71 -8.26
CA THR A 165 6.94 2.64 -8.32
C THR A 165 6.58 1.61 -9.38
N VAL A 166 7.60 1.06 -10.00
CA VAL A 166 7.51 0.13 -11.13
C VAL A 166 8.45 -1.04 -10.89
N ASN A 167 7.98 -2.24 -11.16
CA ASN A 167 8.85 -3.39 -11.34
C ASN A 167 9.24 -3.49 -12.81
N MET A 168 10.47 -3.10 -13.15
CA MET A 168 10.95 -3.11 -14.53
C MET A 168 11.06 -4.50 -15.11
N ASP A 169 11.15 -5.55 -14.28
CA ASP A 169 11.19 -6.94 -14.77
C ASP A 169 9.84 -7.42 -15.35
N PHE A 170 8.76 -6.65 -15.16
CA PHE A 170 7.49 -6.89 -15.84
C PHE A 170 7.45 -6.34 -17.28
N ILE A 171 8.49 -5.63 -17.70
CA ILE A 171 8.60 -5.03 -19.02
C ILE A 171 9.82 -5.60 -19.72
N GLN A 172 9.65 -6.06 -20.95
CA GLN A 172 10.71 -6.62 -21.79
C GLN A 172 10.78 -5.88 -23.10
N ALA A 173 11.97 -5.68 -23.61
CA ALA A 173 12.20 -5.15 -24.94
C ALA A 173 12.65 -6.27 -25.89
N GLY A 174 12.00 -6.40 -27.04
CA GLY A 174 12.32 -7.45 -28.03
C GLY A 174 13.76 -7.33 -28.54
N GLY A 175 14.52 -8.39 -28.33
CA GLY A 175 15.90 -8.51 -28.84
C GLY A 175 16.99 -7.74 -28.11
N VAL A 176 16.66 -6.93 -27.09
CA VAL A 176 17.63 -6.18 -26.27
C VAL A 176 17.22 -6.21 -24.80
N ASP A 177 18.18 -5.99 -23.92
CA ASP A 177 17.88 -5.75 -22.50
C ASP A 177 17.25 -4.35 -22.36
N LEU A 178 16.09 -4.27 -21.74
CA LEU A 178 15.36 -3.03 -21.50
C LEU A 178 16.26 -1.96 -20.84
N LEU A 179 17.08 -2.37 -19.89
CA LEU A 179 17.99 -1.50 -19.15
C LEU A 179 19.19 -0.99 -20.00
N GLN A 180 19.31 -1.44 -21.26
CA GLN A 180 20.29 -0.93 -22.22
C GLN A 180 19.68 0.09 -23.21
N LEU A 181 18.36 0.31 -23.17
CA LEU A 181 17.75 1.39 -23.94
C LEU A 181 18.21 2.77 -23.42
N PRO A 182 18.09 3.83 -24.22
CA PRO A 182 18.31 5.19 -23.72
C PRO A 182 17.42 5.50 -22.49
N ASP A 183 17.94 6.28 -21.54
CA ASP A 183 17.23 6.64 -20.28
C ASP A 183 15.84 7.21 -20.56
N SER A 184 15.69 8.02 -21.60
CA SER A 184 14.41 8.58 -22.01
C SER A 184 13.39 7.51 -22.43
N ALA A 185 13.83 6.45 -23.09
CA ALA A 185 12.97 5.32 -23.49
C ALA A 185 12.61 4.47 -22.27
N GLN A 186 13.55 4.21 -21.37
CA GLN A 186 13.29 3.50 -20.13
C GLN A 186 12.30 4.26 -19.24
N ALA A 187 12.50 5.58 -19.06
CA ALA A 187 11.60 6.45 -18.33
C ALA A 187 10.19 6.47 -18.95
N PHE A 188 10.11 6.59 -20.28
CA PHE A 188 8.84 6.57 -21.00
C PHE A 188 8.05 5.27 -20.76
N VAL A 189 8.71 4.12 -20.93
CA VAL A 189 8.05 2.80 -20.76
C VAL A 189 7.58 2.59 -19.33
N SER A 190 8.36 3.05 -18.34
CA SER A 190 8.02 2.93 -16.93
C SER A 190 6.72 3.66 -16.55
N LEU A 191 6.34 4.73 -17.24
CA LEU A 191 5.07 5.42 -17.03
C LEU A 191 3.85 4.54 -17.30
N TYR A 192 4.00 3.54 -18.14
CA TYR A 192 2.93 2.62 -18.50
C TYR A 192 2.81 1.40 -17.57
N ALA A 193 3.63 1.26 -16.54
CA ALA A 193 3.61 0.11 -15.64
C ALA A 193 3.62 0.44 -14.14
N PRO A 194 2.98 1.53 -13.66
CA PRO A 194 2.96 1.83 -12.24
C PRO A 194 2.16 0.77 -11.48
N LEU A 195 2.69 0.33 -10.33
CA LEU A 195 2.03 -0.59 -9.41
C LEU A 195 1.43 0.14 -8.21
N ASP A 196 1.93 1.32 -7.92
CA ASP A 196 1.47 2.23 -6.87
C ASP A 196 1.98 3.64 -7.13
N GLY A 197 1.55 4.59 -6.34
CA GLY A 197 2.04 5.96 -6.39
C GLY A 197 1.15 6.96 -5.69
N MET A 198 1.59 8.21 -5.69
CA MET A 198 0.85 9.35 -5.18
C MET A 198 1.04 10.55 -6.12
N ASN A 199 -0.01 11.32 -6.34
CA ASN A 199 0.06 12.56 -7.11
C ASN A 199 0.13 13.82 -6.21
N GLU A 200 0.31 14.97 -6.82
CA GLU A 200 0.43 16.26 -6.13
C GLU A 200 -0.83 16.71 -5.39
N LYS A 201 -1.99 16.08 -5.62
CA LYS A 201 -3.21 16.29 -4.84
C LYS A 201 -3.19 15.47 -3.55
N GLY A 202 -2.34 14.44 -3.48
CA GLY A 202 -2.23 13.51 -2.37
C GLY A 202 -3.12 12.29 -2.54
N LEU A 203 -3.69 12.07 -3.72
CA LEU A 203 -4.32 10.80 -4.03
C LEU A 203 -3.23 9.73 -4.11
N ALA A 204 -3.34 8.72 -3.28
CA ALA A 204 -2.48 7.54 -3.25
C ALA A 204 -3.23 6.31 -3.79
N VAL A 205 -2.56 5.47 -4.56
CA VAL A 205 -3.13 4.26 -5.14
C VAL A 205 -2.14 3.11 -5.08
N SER A 206 -2.65 1.89 -4.93
CA SER A 206 -1.87 0.65 -4.97
C SER A 206 -2.67 -0.48 -5.62
N VAL A 207 -1.98 -1.27 -6.44
CA VAL A 207 -2.50 -2.54 -6.99
C VAL A 207 -2.21 -3.65 -6.00
N ASN A 208 -3.24 -4.35 -5.54
CA ASN A 208 -3.13 -5.49 -4.66
C ASN A 208 -3.73 -6.71 -5.37
N MET A 209 -2.97 -7.79 -5.50
CA MET A 209 -3.46 -9.00 -6.17
C MET A 209 -4.34 -9.84 -5.23
N ILE A 210 -5.37 -10.47 -5.78
CA ILE A 210 -6.13 -11.54 -5.10
C ILE A 210 -5.75 -12.86 -5.74
N GLN A 211 -5.20 -13.78 -4.95
CA GLN A 211 -4.78 -15.10 -5.44
C GLN A 211 -5.98 -16.01 -5.69
N ASP A 212 -5.77 -17.01 -6.56
CA ASP A 212 -6.72 -18.09 -6.84
C ASP A 212 -8.07 -17.64 -7.42
N SER A 213 -8.07 -16.50 -8.13
CA SER A 213 -9.26 -15.98 -8.80
C SER A 213 -8.97 -15.63 -10.25
N PRO A 214 -9.93 -15.84 -11.17
CA PRO A 214 -9.78 -15.43 -12.56
C PRO A 214 -9.69 -13.90 -12.65
N GLY A 215 -8.94 -13.41 -13.64
CA GLY A 215 -8.79 -11.98 -13.90
C GLY A 215 -10.12 -11.30 -14.28
N ILE A 216 -10.13 -9.99 -14.22
CA ILE A 216 -11.27 -9.15 -14.59
C ILE A 216 -11.26 -8.94 -16.10
N SER A 217 -12.43 -9.01 -16.74
CA SER A 217 -12.64 -8.68 -18.14
C SER A 217 -14.07 -8.22 -18.34
N GLN A 218 -14.28 -6.90 -18.26
CA GLN A 218 -15.59 -6.30 -18.53
C GLN A 218 -15.80 -6.16 -20.04
N ASP A 219 -17.06 -6.19 -20.49
CA ASP A 219 -17.46 -6.01 -21.88
C ASP A 219 -18.82 -5.30 -21.93
N SER A 220 -18.85 -4.06 -21.49
CA SER A 220 -20.05 -3.21 -21.50
C SER A 220 -20.10 -2.29 -22.73
N GLY A 221 -19.07 -2.31 -23.57
CA GLY A 221 -18.92 -1.48 -24.74
C GLY A 221 -18.31 -0.11 -24.49
N LYS A 222 -17.72 0.11 -23.29
CA LYS A 222 -16.92 1.29 -22.98
C LYS A 222 -15.48 1.15 -23.50
N PRO A 223 -14.70 2.23 -23.58
CA PRO A 223 -13.27 2.15 -23.78
C PRO A 223 -12.61 1.19 -22.77
N ALA A 224 -11.59 0.45 -23.19
CA ALA A 224 -10.95 -0.54 -22.34
C ALA A 224 -9.74 0.03 -21.58
N LEU A 225 -9.54 -0.45 -20.34
CA LEU A 225 -8.45 0.01 -19.49
C LEU A 225 -7.86 -1.15 -18.70
N THR A 226 -6.53 -1.34 -18.77
CA THR A 226 -5.86 -2.39 -17.99
C THR A 226 -5.41 -1.85 -16.61
N THR A 227 -5.03 -2.76 -15.70
CA THR A 227 -4.71 -2.46 -14.29
C THR A 227 -3.75 -1.29 -14.13
N THR A 228 -2.58 -1.37 -14.76
CA THR A 228 -1.54 -0.34 -14.59
C THR A 228 -1.90 0.97 -15.30
N ARG A 229 -2.78 0.92 -16.31
CA ARG A 229 -3.35 2.12 -16.95
C ARG A 229 -4.35 2.81 -16.05
N ALA A 230 -5.14 2.06 -15.27
CA ALA A 230 -6.02 2.65 -14.25
C ALA A 230 -5.22 3.41 -13.17
N VAL A 231 -4.10 2.82 -12.72
CA VAL A 231 -3.18 3.54 -11.80
C VAL A 231 -2.68 4.83 -12.43
N ARG A 232 -2.26 4.79 -13.70
CA ARG A 232 -1.78 6.00 -14.40
C ARG A 232 -2.89 7.04 -14.57
N LEU A 233 -4.09 6.61 -14.94
CA LEU A 233 -5.27 7.46 -15.05
C LEU A 233 -5.55 8.24 -13.75
N PHE A 234 -5.53 7.55 -12.61
CA PHE A 234 -5.73 8.18 -11.31
C PHE A 234 -4.61 9.17 -10.95
N LEU A 235 -3.37 8.76 -11.18
CA LEU A 235 -2.22 9.63 -10.88
C LEU A 235 -2.21 10.91 -11.71
N ASP A 236 -2.72 10.87 -12.95
CA ASP A 236 -2.74 12.04 -13.83
C ASP A 236 -3.97 12.94 -13.62
N TRP A 237 -5.15 12.38 -13.28
CA TRP A 237 -6.38 13.16 -13.34
C TRP A 237 -7.32 13.07 -12.14
N ALA A 238 -7.08 12.23 -11.17
CA ALA A 238 -7.93 12.16 -9.98
C ALA A 238 -7.32 12.96 -8.83
N ALA A 239 -8.05 13.92 -8.28
CA ALA A 239 -7.61 14.66 -7.10
C ALA A 239 -7.95 13.94 -5.79
N ASP A 240 -9.01 13.14 -5.78
CA ASP A 240 -9.52 12.42 -4.64
C ASP A 240 -10.13 11.06 -5.02
N VAL A 241 -10.61 10.31 -4.02
CA VAL A 241 -11.23 8.99 -4.23
C VAL A 241 -12.48 9.07 -5.11
N GLU A 242 -13.30 10.10 -4.97
CA GLU A 242 -14.53 10.23 -5.75
C GLU A 242 -14.22 10.40 -7.24
N GLU A 243 -13.31 11.31 -7.58
CA GLU A 243 -12.85 11.50 -8.97
C GLU A 243 -12.21 10.22 -9.54
N ALA A 244 -11.42 9.48 -8.74
CA ALA A 244 -10.84 8.21 -9.19
C ALA A 244 -11.93 7.17 -9.53
N LEU A 245 -12.98 7.07 -8.72
CA LEU A 245 -14.10 6.16 -8.96
C LEU A 245 -14.92 6.58 -10.18
N GLU A 246 -15.20 7.88 -10.35
CA GLU A 246 -15.90 8.43 -11.51
C GLU A 246 -15.12 8.18 -12.81
N LEU A 247 -13.81 8.37 -12.79
CA LEU A 247 -12.94 8.07 -13.93
C LEU A 247 -12.97 6.57 -14.28
N LEU A 248 -12.79 5.69 -13.29
CA LEU A 248 -12.77 4.25 -13.53
C LEU A 248 -14.09 3.73 -14.12
N GLN A 249 -15.22 4.29 -13.72
CA GLN A 249 -16.55 3.91 -14.24
C GLN A 249 -16.75 4.24 -15.73
N GLN A 250 -15.90 5.07 -16.33
CA GLN A 250 -15.98 5.41 -17.76
C GLN A 250 -15.39 4.32 -18.66
N TYR A 251 -14.70 3.33 -18.08
CA TYR A 251 -13.97 2.30 -18.82
C TYR A 251 -14.46 0.89 -18.47
N ASP A 252 -14.27 -0.03 -19.41
CA ASP A 252 -14.30 -1.47 -19.15
C ASP A 252 -12.92 -1.88 -18.62
N PHE A 253 -12.89 -2.39 -17.38
CA PHE A 253 -11.65 -2.74 -16.70
C PHE A 253 -11.22 -4.17 -17.03
N HIS A 254 -9.95 -4.35 -17.37
CA HIS A 254 -9.32 -5.63 -17.66
C HIS A 254 -8.07 -5.82 -16.79
N SER A 255 -7.94 -6.98 -16.16
CA SER A 255 -6.76 -7.30 -15.38
C SER A 255 -5.51 -7.40 -16.23
N SER A 256 -4.46 -6.69 -15.87
CA SER A 256 -3.12 -6.96 -16.39
C SER A 256 -2.66 -8.36 -16.01
N MET A 257 -1.91 -9.02 -16.88
CA MET A 257 -1.30 -10.33 -16.66
C MET A 257 -2.31 -11.46 -16.30
N GLY A 258 -3.61 -11.23 -16.54
CA GLY A 258 -4.68 -12.16 -16.19
C GLY A 258 -4.88 -12.34 -14.67
N LEU A 259 -4.30 -11.48 -13.86
CA LEU A 259 -4.36 -11.55 -12.39
C LEU A 259 -5.59 -10.84 -11.86
N MET A 260 -6.33 -11.47 -10.93
CA MET A 260 -7.34 -10.76 -10.17
C MET A 260 -6.65 -9.75 -9.24
N VAL A 261 -7.14 -8.53 -9.28
CA VAL A 261 -6.61 -7.43 -8.46
C VAL A 261 -7.75 -6.66 -7.83
N HIS A 262 -7.44 -5.97 -6.74
CA HIS A 262 -8.20 -4.85 -6.23
C HIS A 262 -7.29 -3.63 -6.10
N LEU A 263 -7.89 -2.45 -6.17
CA LEU A 263 -7.17 -1.20 -6.06
C LEU A 263 -7.44 -0.62 -4.66
N ALA A 264 -6.37 -0.38 -3.90
CA ALA A 264 -6.46 0.41 -2.68
C ALA A 264 -6.23 1.87 -3.07
N ILE A 265 -7.18 2.74 -2.75
CA ILE A 265 -7.14 4.17 -3.10
C ILE A 265 -7.42 4.97 -1.83
N ALA A 266 -6.61 5.99 -1.56
CA ALA A 266 -6.82 6.88 -0.42
C ALA A 266 -6.48 8.32 -0.81
N ASP A 267 -7.24 9.30 -0.26
CA ASP A 267 -7.03 10.71 -0.52
C ASP A 267 -6.54 11.50 0.70
N ALA A 268 -6.20 12.76 0.45
CA ALA A 268 -5.67 13.66 1.47
C ALA A 268 -6.73 14.08 2.52
N ASP A 269 -8.03 13.85 2.27
CA ASP A 269 -9.12 14.11 3.21
C ASP A 269 -9.40 12.91 4.12
N GLY A 270 -8.73 11.77 3.86
CA GLY A 270 -8.75 10.56 4.69
C GLY A 270 -9.78 9.52 4.28
N ARG A 271 -10.44 9.68 3.14
CA ARG A 271 -11.21 8.60 2.56
C ARG A 271 -10.28 7.52 2.04
N SER A 272 -10.56 6.27 2.35
CA SER A 272 -9.79 5.11 1.91
C SER A 272 -10.70 3.97 1.52
N VAL A 273 -10.50 3.42 0.31
CA VAL A 273 -11.35 2.38 -0.25
C VAL A 273 -10.55 1.27 -0.88
N ALA A 274 -11.13 0.07 -0.90
CA ALA A 274 -10.77 -1.01 -1.83
C ALA A 274 -11.80 -1.03 -2.96
N VAL A 275 -11.32 -1.04 -4.20
CA VAL A 275 -12.16 -1.26 -5.38
C VAL A 275 -11.95 -2.69 -5.86
N GLU A 276 -12.99 -3.49 -5.78
CA GLU A 276 -13.00 -4.90 -6.18
C GLU A 276 -13.99 -5.14 -7.33
N TYR A 277 -13.80 -6.25 -8.01
CA TYR A 277 -14.71 -6.69 -9.04
C TYR A 277 -15.25 -8.08 -8.69
N VAL A 278 -16.56 -8.15 -8.45
CA VAL A 278 -17.29 -9.39 -8.17
C VAL A 278 -18.18 -9.67 -9.37
N ASP A 279 -17.95 -10.79 -10.06
CA ASP A 279 -18.67 -11.17 -11.28
C ASP A 279 -18.66 -10.05 -12.35
N HIS A 280 -17.49 -9.40 -12.50
CA HIS A 280 -17.22 -8.26 -13.38
C HIS A 280 -17.93 -6.94 -13.01
N GLU A 281 -18.65 -6.89 -11.89
CA GLU A 281 -19.25 -5.67 -11.37
C GLU A 281 -18.32 -5.00 -10.35
N MET A 282 -18.15 -3.68 -10.46
CA MET A 282 -17.33 -2.88 -9.55
C MET A 282 -18.00 -2.76 -8.18
N VAL A 283 -17.29 -3.12 -7.13
CA VAL A 283 -17.71 -3.00 -5.72
C VAL A 283 -16.70 -2.13 -4.98
N VAL A 284 -17.18 -1.11 -4.29
CA VAL A 284 -16.35 -0.20 -3.49
C VAL A 284 -16.55 -0.49 -2.01
N ILE A 285 -15.49 -0.74 -1.28
CA ILE A 285 -15.49 -1.05 0.14
C ILE A 285 -14.69 0.03 0.88
N GLU A 286 -15.34 0.77 1.78
CA GLU A 286 -14.64 1.69 2.69
C GLU A 286 -13.80 0.88 3.67
N THR A 287 -12.49 1.03 3.61
CA THR A 287 -11.55 0.30 4.45
C THR A 287 -10.17 0.99 4.52
N PRO A 288 -9.54 1.05 5.69
CA PRO A 288 -8.19 1.57 5.81
C PRO A 288 -7.10 0.51 5.51
N VAL A 289 -7.44 -0.78 5.42
CA VAL A 289 -6.47 -1.86 5.21
C VAL A 289 -6.88 -2.72 4.03
N VAL A 290 -5.92 -3.03 3.16
CA VAL A 290 -6.11 -3.96 2.03
C VAL A 290 -4.88 -4.88 1.95
N THR A 291 -5.13 -6.19 1.82
CA THR A 291 -4.08 -7.19 1.56
C THR A 291 -4.40 -8.01 0.31
N ASN A 292 -4.40 -9.34 0.34
CA ASN A 292 -4.58 -10.15 -0.86
C ASN A 292 -5.77 -11.14 -0.73
N PHE A 293 -6.92 -10.66 -0.28
CA PHE A 293 -8.17 -11.43 -0.21
C PHE A 293 -9.38 -10.53 -0.45
N TYR A 294 -10.50 -11.11 -0.88
CA TYR A 294 -11.74 -10.36 -1.12
C TYR A 294 -12.36 -9.82 0.16
N LEU A 295 -12.59 -8.51 0.17
CA LEU A 295 -13.29 -7.77 1.24
C LEU A 295 -14.79 -7.64 0.94
N ALA A 296 -15.17 -7.62 -0.34
CA ALA A 296 -16.55 -7.45 -0.77
C ALA A 296 -17.47 -8.50 -0.12
N PRO A 297 -18.62 -8.09 0.46
CA PRO A 297 -19.55 -9.02 1.06
C PRO A 297 -20.19 -9.94 0.00
N GLY A 298 -20.42 -11.20 0.34
CA GLY A 298 -21.03 -12.20 -0.54
C GLY A 298 -20.23 -13.49 -0.61
N GLU A 299 -20.43 -14.27 -1.68
CA GLU A 299 -19.86 -15.60 -1.83
C GLU A 299 -18.32 -15.60 -1.93
N LYS A 300 -17.73 -14.51 -2.43
CA LYS A 300 -16.27 -14.36 -2.56
C LYS A 300 -15.58 -13.81 -1.31
N GLN A 301 -16.32 -13.31 -0.35
CA GLN A 301 -15.74 -12.69 0.86
C GLN A 301 -14.76 -13.63 1.56
N GLY A 302 -13.55 -13.14 1.82
CA GLY A 302 -12.50 -13.88 2.48
C GLY A 302 -11.73 -14.86 1.60
N ILE A 303 -12.05 -15.00 0.31
CA ILE A 303 -11.22 -15.82 -0.61
C ILE A 303 -9.85 -15.13 -0.75
N GLY A 304 -8.81 -15.86 -0.34
CA GLY A 304 -7.41 -15.43 -0.34
C GLY A 304 -6.57 -16.36 0.55
N THR A 305 -5.31 -16.04 0.76
CA THR A 305 -4.41 -16.90 1.56
C THR A 305 -4.54 -16.61 3.05
N ALA A 306 -4.27 -17.63 3.90
CA ALA A 306 -4.23 -17.44 5.36
C ALA A 306 -3.21 -16.37 5.77
N GLN A 307 -2.06 -16.31 5.09
CA GLN A 307 -1.03 -15.29 5.32
C GLN A 307 -1.55 -13.87 5.04
N SER A 308 -2.38 -13.71 4.01
CA SER A 308 -3.03 -12.43 3.69
C SER A 308 -3.97 -11.98 4.82
N HIS A 309 -4.78 -12.89 5.36
CA HIS A 309 -5.66 -12.61 6.52
C HIS A 309 -4.85 -12.23 7.76
N THR A 310 -3.77 -12.96 8.06
CA THR A 310 -2.91 -12.65 9.21
C THR A 310 -2.32 -11.24 9.09
N ARG A 311 -1.83 -10.84 7.91
CA ARG A 311 -1.31 -9.48 7.68
C ARG A 311 -2.39 -8.41 7.84
N TYR A 312 -3.59 -8.69 7.36
CA TYR A 312 -4.74 -7.81 7.54
C TYR A 312 -5.09 -7.60 9.03
N GLU A 313 -5.14 -8.68 9.81
CA GLU A 313 -5.40 -8.64 11.25
C GLU A 313 -4.35 -7.85 12.02
N ILE A 314 -3.05 -8.04 11.68
CA ILE A 314 -1.94 -7.30 12.29
C ILE A 314 -2.07 -5.79 12.01
N LEU A 315 -2.28 -5.39 10.76
CA LEU A 315 -2.42 -3.98 10.39
C LEU A 315 -3.67 -3.34 11.00
N THR A 316 -4.79 -4.04 11.01
CA THR A 316 -6.03 -3.57 11.64
C THR A 316 -5.83 -3.39 13.15
N GLY A 317 -5.20 -4.35 13.82
CA GLY A 317 -4.87 -4.24 15.24
C GLY A 317 -3.96 -3.06 15.55
N ALA A 318 -2.97 -2.79 14.71
CA ALA A 318 -2.10 -1.63 14.85
C ALA A 318 -2.85 -0.30 14.72
N LEU A 319 -3.83 -0.21 13.80
CA LEU A 319 -4.70 0.96 13.65
C LEU A 319 -5.61 1.16 14.85
N GLU A 320 -6.22 0.09 15.36
CA GLU A 320 -7.10 0.12 16.53
C GLU A 320 -6.37 0.53 17.81
N GLU A 321 -5.11 0.07 17.97
CA GLU A 321 -4.30 0.39 19.15
C GLU A 321 -3.81 1.85 19.13
N GLN A 322 -3.42 2.37 17.96
CA GLN A 322 -2.73 3.66 17.87
C GLN A 322 -3.63 4.82 17.45
N GLY A 323 -4.67 4.57 16.64
CA GLY A 323 -5.60 5.58 16.11
C GLY A 323 -4.97 6.56 15.12
N GLU A 324 -3.88 7.24 15.50
CA GLU A 324 -3.08 8.13 14.67
C GLU A 324 -1.62 7.66 14.69
N MET A 325 -0.92 7.73 13.55
CA MET A 325 0.46 7.25 13.44
C MET A 325 1.40 8.33 12.91
N THR A 326 2.69 8.22 13.26
CA THR A 326 3.78 8.91 12.56
C THR A 326 4.23 8.11 11.35
N GLU A 327 4.99 8.71 10.44
CA GLU A 327 5.63 8.02 9.31
C GLU A 327 6.45 6.80 9.77
N THR A 328 7.18 6.94 10.88
CA THR A 328 7.95 5.85 11.50
C THR A 328 7.05 4.71 11.97
N ARG A 329 5.91 4.99 12.58
CA ARG A 329 4.98 3.94 13.03
C ARG A 329 4.28 3.23 11.88
N VAL A 330 3.99 3.94 10.79
CA VAL A 330 3.51 3.30 9.56
C VAL A 330 4.58 2.38 8.98
N ARG A 331 5.85 2.82 8.93
CA ARG A 331 6.98 1.96 8.54
C ARG A 331 7.07 0.71 9.42
N ASP A 332 6.98 0.86 10.75
CA ASP A 332 7.07 -0.26 11.69
C ASP A 332 5.90 -1.24 11.54
N ALA A 333 4.69 -0.72 11.24
CA ALA A 333 3.54 -1.56 10.92
C ALA A 333 3.76 -2.34 9.60
N LEU A 334 4.34 -1.71 8.57
CA LEU A 334 4.70 -2.37 7.32
C LEU A 334 5.80 -3.43 7.52
N ASP A 335 6.80 -3.14 8.35
CA ASP A 335 7.85 -4.10 8.74
C ASP A 335 7.25 -5.34 9.43
N SER A 336 6.29 -5.15 10.34
CA SER A 336 5.64 -6.26 11.07
C SER A 336 4.89 -7.25 10.17
N VAL A 337 4.56 -6.85 8.93
CA VAL A 337 3.85 -7.66 7.92
C VAL A 337 4.68 -7.89 6.67
N SER A 338 5.98 -7.60 6.69
CA SER A 338 6.90 -7.90 5.58
C SER A 338 7.00 -9.41 5.35
N LYS A 339 7.30 -9.82 4.11
CA LYS A 339 7.32 -11.23 3.74
C LYS A 339 8.40 -12.03 4.46
N ASP A 340 9.54 -11.43 4.74
CA ASP A 340 10.64 -12.09 5.43
C ASP A 340 10.24 -12.54 6.86
N ASN A 341 9.35 -11.79 7.51
CA ASN A 341 8.79 -12.14 8.81
C ASN A 341 7.90 -13.40 8.77
N PHE A 342 7.44 -13.82 7.62
CA PHE A 342 6.61 -15.01 7.42
C PHE A 342 7.37 -16.22 6.87
N GLY A 343 8.69 -16.09 6.64
CA GLY A 343 9.54 -17.17 6.12
C GLY A 343 9.13 -17.62 4.71
N ASP A 344 8.62 -16.73 3.89
CA ASP A 344 8.22 -16.98 2.50
C ASP A 344 9.43 -16.98 1.57
N SER A 345 9.28 -17.58 0.38
CA SER A 345 10.28 -17.53 -0.68
C SER A 345 10.32 -16.18 -1.41
N GLN A 346 9.23 -15.40 -1.32
CA GLN A 346 9.15 -14.02 -1.79
C GLN A 346 9.49 -13.08 -0.63
N SER A 347 10.21 -12.01 -0.90
CA SER A 347 10.50 -10.95 0.06
C SER A 347 9.73 -9.67 -0.26
N THR A 348 9.65 -8.77 0.71
CA THR A 348 9.13 -7.43 0.48
C THR A 348 10.20 -6.62 -0.25
N GLU A 349 10.03 -6.41 -1.54
CA GLU A 349 10.98 -5.72 -2.42
C GLU A 349 10.99 -4.20 -2.16
N TRP A 350 9.84 -3.64 -1.80
CA TRP A 350 9.77 -2.27 -1.28
C TRP A 350 8.65 -2.07 -0.28
N SER A 351 8.90 -1.16 0.63
CA SER A 351 7.90 -0.55 1.50
C SER A 351 7.89 0.95 1.27
N ILE A 352 6.70 1.54 1.24
CA ILE A 352 6.53 2.97 0.98
C ILE A 352 5.61 3.58 2.03
N VAL A 353 5.98 4.75 2.53
CA VAL A 353 5.09 5.62 3.29
C VAL A 353 4.88 6.90 2.49
N MET A 354 3.66 7.14 2.05
CA MET A 354 3.25 8.34 1.32
C MET A 354 2.59 9.31 2.28
N ASN A 355 3.21 10.46 2.49
CA ASN A 355 2.63 11.53 3.28
C ASN A 355 1.77 12.40 2.37
N GLN A 356 0.45 12.27 2.50
CA GLN A 356 -0.53 12.92 1.64
C GLN A 356 -0.66 14.42 1.90
N GLU A 357 -0.17 14.93 3.05
CA GLU A 357 -0.11 16.36 3.36
C GLU A 357 1.14 17.02 2.78
N THR A 358 2.33 16.44 3.07
CA THR A 358 3.61 17.02 2.61
C THR A 358 3.94 16.68 1.16
N LYS A 359 3.19 15.76 0.54
CA LYS A 359 3.43 15.26 -0.82
C LYS A 359 4.83 14.65 -0.97
N GLU A 360 5.21 13.86 0.02
CA GLU A 360 6.49 13.15 0.04
C GLU A 360 6.27 11.64 0.05
N LEU A 361 7.02 10.92 -0.77
CA LEU A 361 7.09 9.47 -0.78
C LEU A 361 8.38 9.05 -0.07
N ILE A 362 8.27 8.23 0.97
CA ILE A 362 9.38 7.66 1.74
C ILE A 362 9.50 6.19 1.35
N TYR A 363 10.59 5.84 0.68
CA TYR A 363 10.84 4.52 0.11
C TYR A 363 11.89 3.77 0.91
N TYR A 364 11.61 2.51 1.22
CA TYR A 364 12.52 1.55 1.86
C TYR A 364 12.73 0.37 0.90
N HIS A 365 13.99 0.03 0.63
CA HIS A 365 14.35 -1.03 -0.31
C HIS A 365 14.65 -2.32 0.42
N ARG A 366 14.00 -3.41 -0.01
CA ARG A 366 14.26 -4.78 0.45
C ARG A 366 14.40 -4.90 1.97
N GLU A 367 13.38 -4.42 2.69
CA GLU A 367 13.30 -4.50 4.16
C GLU A 367 14.44 -3.79 4.90
N ASN A 368 15.20 -2.94 4.22
CA ASN A 368 16.20 -2.08 4.85
C ASN A 368 15.54 -0.84 5.45
N TYR A 369 14.79 -1.02 6.54
CA TYR A 369 14.08 0.07 7.21
C TYR A 369 15.01 1.06 7.95
N GLY A 370 16.29 0.78 8.03
CA GLY A 370 17.31 1.70 8.53
C GLY A 370 17.78 2.75 7.51
N ARG A 371 17.32 2.68 6.26
CA ARG A 371 17.69 3.58 5.18
C ARG A 371 16.47 3.97 4.36
N ALA A 372 16.15 5.26 4.35
CA ALA A 372 14.99 5.79 3.63
C ALA A 372 15.42 6.70 2.48
N TYR A 373 14.69 6.63 1.36
CA TYR A 373 14.78 7.59 0.27
C TYR A 373 13.51 8.45 0.26
N VAL A 374 13.67 9.76 0.42
CA VAL A 374 12.54 10.72 0.43
C VAL A 374 12.49 11.42 -0.91
N VAL A 375 11.38 11.24 -1.62
CA VAL A 375 11.14 11.79 -2.96
C VAL A 375 9.92 12.69 -2.91
N PRO A 376 10.05 13.99 -3.18
CA PRO A 376 8.92 14.90 -3.28
C PRO A 376 8.13 14.63 -4.56
N VAL A 377 6.81 14.77 -4.48
CA VAL A 377 5.92 14.82 -5.65
C VAL A 377 5.96 16.21 -6.24
N GLY A 378 6.36 16.32 -7.51
CA GLY A 378 6.42 17.59 -8.21
C GLY A 378 7.77 18.27 -8.30
#